data_3663c7db25456ac8eb012ba0b10d5c5e
#
_entry.id   3663c7db25456ac8eb012ba0b10d5c5e
#
_cell.length_a   1.000
_cell.length_b   1.000
_cell.length_c   1.000
_cell.angle_alpha   90.00
_cell.angle_beta   90.00
_cell.angle_gamma   90.00
#
_symmetry.space_group_name_H-M   'P 1'
#
loop_
_entity.id
_entity.type
_entity.pdbx_description
1 polymer ?
#
loop_
_entity_poly.entity_id
_entity_poly.type
_entity_poly.pdbx_seq_one_letter_code
_entity_poly.pdbx_strand_id
1 'polypeptide(L)'
;VLPSWIVNKSDAQADKGGYVGAFFMAFTLVLVSFSCTAPIVGTVLVEAARGSVLRPIIGMLGFSIAVALPFGFFAFFPSKLSNLPKSGGWLNSVKVVLGFIEVALGFKFLMVADQTYHWGLLDREIYIAIWVTIFTLQGLYLMGKIKFAHDSELKYIGVPRLAFIIATFTFVVYLIPGMFGAPLKALAGYFPPQE
;
A
#
# COMPACT_ATOMS: atom_id res chain seq x y z
N VAL A 1 -12.06 -3.92 4.04
CA VAL A 1 -11.84 -4.39 2.66
C VAL A 1 -13.19 -4.35 1.96
N LEU A 2 -13.37 -3.40 1.06
CA LEU A 2 -14.61 -3.31 0.28
C LEU A 2 -14.65 -4.45 -0.75
N PRO A 3 -15.78 -5.15 -0.90
CA PRO A 3 -15.89 -6.22 -1.88
C PRO A 3 -15.70 -5.67 -3.30
N SER A 4 -14.90 -6.37 -4.09
CA SER A 4 -14.52 -6.00 -5.46
C SER A 4 -15.71 -5.75 -6.41
N TRP A 5 -16.87 -6.38 -6.14
CA TRP A 5 -18.07 -6.17 -6.93
C TRP A 5 -18.65 -4.76 -6.81
N ILE A 6 -18.47 -4.08 -5.66
CA ILE A 6 -18.91 -2.68 -5.47
C ILE A 6 -18.02 -1.75 -6.30
N VAL A 7 -16.70 -1.96 -6.26
CA VAL A 7 -15.74 -1.16 -7.03
C VAL A 7 -15.98 -1.33 -8.52
N ASN A 8 -16.11 -2.58 -9.00
CA ASN A 8 -16.36 -2.87 -10.42
C ASN A 8 -17.71 -2.32 -10.92
N LYS A 9 -18.74 -2.32 -10.07
CA LYS A 9 -20.05 -1.78 -10.43
C LYS A 9 -20.03 -0.25 -10.48
N SER A 10 -19.24 0.40 -9.62
CA SER A 10 -19.03 1.85 -9.65
C SER A 10 -18.23 2.28 -10.89
N ASP A 11 -17.18 1.52 -11.26
CA ASP A 11 -16.41 1.78 -12.48
C ASP A 11 -17.24 1.60 -13.73
N ALA A 12 -18.08 0.56 -13.81
CA ALA A 12 -19.00 0.33 -14.93
C ALA A 12 -20.06 1.43 -15.08
N GLN A 13 -20.44 2.10 -14.00
CA GLN A 13 -21.32 3.27 -14.05
C GLN A 13 -20.59 4.57 -14.37
N ALA A 14 -19.31 4.68 -14.05
CA ALA A 14 -18.46 5.80 -14.42
C ALA A 14 -18.33 5.94 -15.96
N ASP A 15 -18.34 4.82 -16.68
CA ASP A 15 -18.25 4.77 -18.15
C ASP A 15 -19.50 5.33 -18.87
N LYS A 16 -20.63 5.50 -18.16
CA LYS A 16 -21.86 6.02 -18.75
C LYS A 16 -21.88 7.53 -19.05
N GLY A 17 -20.81 8.23 -18.66
CA GLY A 17 -20.65 9.67 -18.91
C GLY A 17 -21.63 10.57 -18.12
N GLY A 18 -21.34 11.87 -18.09
CA GLY A 18 -22.16 12.86 -17.40
C GLY A 18 -21.86 13.01 -15.91
N TYR A 19 -22.70 13.78 -15.20
CA TYR A 19 -22.52 14.09 -13.77
C TYR A 19 -22.58 12.85 -12.87
N VAL A 20 -23.36 11.84 -13.26
CA VAL A 20 -23.48 10.57 -12.52
C VAL A 20 -22.18 9.77 -12.64
N GLY A 21 -21.58 9.69 -13.82
CA GLY A 21 -20.31 9.05 -14.03
C GLY A 21 -19.18 9.72 -13.22
N ALA A 22 -19.13 11.05 -13.23
CA ALA A 22 -18.16 11.82 -12.45
C ALA A 22 -18.32 11.58 -10.93
N PHE A 23 -19.57 11.50 -10.44
CA PHE A 23 -19.85 11.21 -9.03
C PHE A 23 -19.34 9.80 -8.63
N PHE A 24 -19.65 8.77 -9.43
CA PHE A 24 -19.18 7.42 -9.14
C PHE A 24 -17.67 7.27 -9.24
N MET A 25 -17.04 7.97 -10.20
CA MET A 25 -15.58 8.00 -10.31
C MET A 25 -14.92 8.65 -9.10
N ALA A 26 -15.45 9.80 -8.64
CA ALA A 26 -14.99 10.46 -7.43
C ALA A 26 -15.23 9.59 -6.18
N PHE A 27 -16.37 8.94 -6.09
CA PHE A 27 -16.70 8.05 -4.98
C PHE A 27 -15.75 6.84 -4.91
N THR A 28 -15.49 6.20 -6.04
CA THR A 28 -14.51 5.09 -6.11
C THR A 28 -13.12 5.56 -5.73
N LEU A 29 -12.69 6.74 -6.21
CA LEU A 29 -11.39 7.32 -5.88
C LEU A 29 -11.26 7.57 -4.38
N VAL A 30 -12.29 8.13 -3.74
CA VAL A 30 -12.32 8.38 -2.29
C VAL A 30 -12.25 7.07 -1.51
N LEU A 31 -13.01 6.05 -1.91
CA LEU A 31 -13.02 4.74 -1.24
C LEU A 31 -11.64 4.07 -1.30
N VAL A 32 -11.00 4.07 -2.48
CA VAL A 32 -9.66 3.50 -2.65
C VAL A 32 -8.64 4.30 -1.85
N SER A 33 -8.68 5.63 -1.91
CA SER A 33 -7.78 6.51 -1.15
C SER A 33 -7.95 6.33 0.37
N PHE A 34 -9.18 6.14 0.85
CA PHE A 34 -9.45 5.91 2.27
C PHE A 34 -8.83 4.60 2.77
N SER A 35 -8.87 3.54 1.96
CA SER A 35 -8.25 2.26 2.32
C SER A 35 -6.74 2.38 2.56
N CYS A 36 -6.04 3.20 1.75
CA CYS A 36 -4.60 3.42 1.90
C CYS A 36 -4.24 4.35 3.07
N THR A 37 -5.12 5.28 3.43
CA THR A 37 -4.87 6.28 4.49
C THR A 37 -5.37 5.85 5.85
N ALA A 38 -6.32 4.92 5.93
CA ALA A 38 -6.92 4.45 7.19
C ALA A 38 -5.90 3.99 8.25
N PRO A 39 -4.81 3.26 7.92
CA PRO A 39 -3.80 2.90 8.91
C PRO A 39 -3.10 4.10 9.53
N ILE A 40 -2.81 5.13 8.73
CA ILE A 40 -2.12 6.35 9.17
C ILE A 40 -3.07 7.19 10.04
N VAL A 41 -4.28 7.42 9.55
CA VAL A 41 -5.32 8.17 10.26
C VAL A 41 -5.69 7.47 11.57
N GLY A 42 -5.80 6.15 11.56
CA GLY A 42 -6.09 5.35 12.74
C GLY A 42 -5.03 5.50 13.83
N THR A 43 -3.75 5.45 13.49
CA THR A 43 -2.67 5.66 14.47
C THR A 43 -2.68 7.07 15.06
N VAL A 44 -2.95 8.08 14.23
CA VAL A 44 -3.06 9.48 14.67
C VAL A 44 -4.26 9.68 15.62
N LEU A 45 -5.40 9.04 15.32
CA LEU A 45 -6.59 9.10 16.20
C LEU A 45 -6.34 8.44 17.56
N VAL A 46 -5.67 7.29 17.59
CA VAL A 46 -5.30 6.61 18.83
C VAL A 46 -4.36 7.48 19.69
N GLU A 47 -3.40 8.14 19.04
CA GLU A 47 -2.49 9.07 19.72
C GLU A 47 -3.24 10.29 20.29
N ALA A 48 -4.21 10.83 19.55
CA ALA A 48 -5.08 11.91 20.02
C ALA A 48 -5.93 11.48 21.24
N ALA A 49 -6.45 10.27 21.22
CA ALA A 49 -7.23 9.70 22.32
C ALA A 49 -6.41 9.51 23.62
N ARG A 50 -5.09 9.39 23.50
CA ARG A 50 -4.15 9.31 24.64
C ARG A 50 -3.83 10.68 25.26
N GLY A 51 -4.45 11.77 24.78
CA GLY A 51 -4.32 13.11 25.33
C GLY A 51 -3.20 13.97 24.74
N SER A 52 -2.46 13.48 23.75
CA SER A 52 -1.48 14.29 23.04
C SER A 52 -2.16 15.02 21.87
N VAL A 53 -2.33 16.32 21.95
CA VAL A 53 -3.01 17.12 20.90
C VAL A 53 -2.03 17.59 19.83
N LEU A 54 -0.82 17.94 20.20
CA LEU A 54 0.13 18.59 19.30
C LEU A 54 0.71 17.63 18.24
N ARG A 55 1.05 16.40 18.63
CA ARG A 55 1.61 15.39 17.72
C ARG A 55 0.66 15.00 16.60
N PRO A 56 -0.64 14.68 16.86
CA PRO A 56 -1.62 14.42 15.83
C PRO A 56 -1.81 15.59 14.86
N ILE A 57 -1.85 16.83 15.34
CA ILE A 57 -2.01 18.01 14.49
C ILE A 57 -0.83 18.17 13.54
N ILE A 58 0.40 18.08 14.04
CA ILE A 58 1.62 18.18 13.20
C ILE A 58 1.67 17.02 12.20
N GLY A 59 1.35 15.80 12.63
CA GLY A 59 1.30 14.61 11.77
C GLY A 59 0.29 14.75 10.63
N MET A 60 -0.93 15.20 10.92
CA MET A 60 -1.98 15.41 9.91
C MET A 60 -1.66 16.57 8.96
N LEU A 61 -1.08 17.65 9.46
CA LEU A 61 -0.62 18.76 8.61
C LEU A 61 0.50 18.30 7.67
N GLY A 62 1.49 17.60 8.17
CA GLY A 62 2.59 17.05 7.37
C GLY A 62 2.08 16.08 6.30
N PHE A 63 1.17 15.19 6.67
CA PHE A 63 0.53 14.26 5.74
C PHE A 63 -0.27 14.99 4.64
N SER A 64 -1.08 15.98 5.03
CA SER A 64 -1.91 16.77 4.10
C SER A 64 -1.04 17.53 3.09
N ILE A 65 0.04 18.15 3.55
CA ILE A 65 0.99 18.86 2.69
C ILE A 65 1.70 17.89 1.74
N ALA A 66 2.16 16.74 2.25
CA ALA A 66 2.85 15.73 1.45
C ALA A 66 1.97 15.18 0.31
N VAL A 67 0.67 14.99 0.57
CA VAL A 67 -0.29 14.54 -0.44
C VAL A 67 -0.67 15.69 -1.38
N ALA A 68 -0.88 16.90 -0.89
CA ALA A 68 -1.29 18.03 -1.71
C ALA A 68 -0.19 18.52 -2.68
N LEU A 69 1.08 18.39 -2.31
CA LEU A 69 2.22 18.89 -3.09
C LEU A 69 2.29 18.30 -4.51
N PRO A 70 2.28 16.96 -4.73
CA PRO A 70 2.31 16.39 -6.07
C PRO A 70 1.07 16.75 -6.89
N PHE A 71 -0.11 16.76 -6.30
CA PHE A 71 -1.34 17.17 -7.00
C PHE A 71 -1.32 18.65 -7.39
N GLY A 72 -0.88 19.51 -6.50
CA GLY A 72 -0.68 20.94 -6.78
C GLY A 72 0.32 21.15 -7.91
N PHE A 73 1.46 20.45 -7.88
CA PHE A 73 2.46 20.53 -8.94
C PHE A 73 1.90 20.15 -10.31
N PHE A 74 1.15 19.05 -10.40
CA PHE A 74 0.52 18.63 -11.65
C PHE A 74 -0.62 19.55 -12.10
N ALA A 75 -1.32 20.19 -11.17
CA ALA A 75 -2.35 21.18 -11.49
C ALA A 75 -1.75 22.45 -12.11
N PHE A 76 -0.57 22.88 -11.64
CA PHE A 76 0.16 24.03 -12.22
C PHE A 76 0.82 23.71 -13.56
N PHE A 77 1.24 22.45 -13.78
CA PHE A 77 1.94 22.02 -14.98
C PHE A 77 1.21 20.88 -15.71
N PRO A 78 0.02 21.11 -16.27
CA PRO A 78 -0.76 20.06 -16.94
C PRO A 78 -0.05 19.47 -18.18
N SER A 79 0.85 20.21 -18.81
CA SER A 79 1.66 19.74 -19.93
C SER A 79 2.65 18.62 -19.54
N LYS A 80 3.09 18.56 -18.30
CA LYS A 80 3.92 17.47 -17.79
C LYS A 80 3.13 16.17 -17.64
N LEU A 81 1.85 16.28 -17.29
CA LEU A 81 0.95 15.14 -17.17
C LEU A 81 0.66 14.49 -18.53
N SER A 82 0.53 15.30 -19.60
CA SER A 82 0.31 14.80 -20.96
C SER A 82 1.52 14.07 -21.55
N ASN A 83 2.74 14.36 -21.06
CA ASN A 83 3.99 13.73 -21.46
C ASN A 83 4.33 12.47 -20.64
N LEU A 84 3.55 12.15 -19.61
CA LEU A 84 3.68 10.86 -18.95
C LEU A 84 3.37 9.73 -19.94
N PRO A 85 4.23 8.71 -20.03
CA PRO A 85 4.02 7.63 -20.99
C PRO A 85 2.64 7.03 -20.75
N LYS A 86 1.78 7.12 -21.76
CA LYS A 86 0.44 6.52 -21.80
C LYS A 86 0.47 4.98 -21.82
N SER A 87 1.63 4.39 -21.47
CA SER A 87 1.78 2.95 -21.35
C SER A 87 1.07 2.49 -20.07
N GLY A 88 -0.16 2.02 -20.21
CA GLY A 88 -0.97 1.49 -19.10
C GLY A 88 -0.29 0.40 -18.26
N GLY A 89 0.81 -0.19 -18.76
CA GLY A 89 1.57 -1.19 -18.04
C GLY A 89 2.31 -0.68 -16.79
N TRP A 90 2.81 0.56 -16.79
CA TRP A 90 3.48 1.12 -15.61
C TRP A 90 2.48 1.39 -14.47
N LEU A 91 1.35 2.00 -14.83
CA LEU A 91 0.29 2.30 -13.84
C LEU A 91 -0.29 1.03 -13.25
N ASN A 92 -0.45 -0.03 -14.06
CA ASN A 92 -0.91 -1.32 -13.58
C ASN A 92 0.10 -1.95 -12.62
N SER A 93 1.40 -1.87 -12.90
CA SER A 93 2.46 -2.34 -12.00
C SER A 93 2.43 -1.62 -10.66
N VAL A 94 2.22 -0.29 -10.65
CA VAL A 94 2.09 0.49 -9.42
C VAL A 94 0.87 0.04 -8.61
N LYS A 95 -0.28 -0.18 -9.25
CA LYS A 95 -1.49 -0.68 -8.59
C LYS A 95 -1.28 -2.03 -7.92
N VAL A 96 -0.61 -2.95 -8.60
CA VAL A 96 -0.34 -4.28 -8.07
C VAL A 96 0.65 -4.24 -6.90
N VAL A 97 1.71 -3.44 -7.00
CA VAL A 97 2.68 -3.25 -5.90
C VAL A 97 2.00 -2.66 -4.66
N LEU A 98 1.17 -1.63 -4.84
CA LEU A 98 0.39 -1.06 -3.74
C LEU A 98 -0.58 -2.08 -3.15
N GLY A 99 -1.19 -2.93 -3.97
CA GLY A 99 -2.04 -4.03 -3.51
C GLY A 99 -1.29 -5.02 -2.61
N PHE A 100 -0.08 -5.42 -2.96
CA PHE A 100 0.76 -6.27 -2.11
C PHE A 100 1.11 -5.62 -0.77
N ILE A 101 1.45 -4.33 -0.79
CA ILE A 101 1.73 -3.56 0.44
C ILE A 101 0.47 -3.46 1.31
N GLU A 102 -0.70 -3.23 0.71
CA GLU A 102 -1.97 -3.15 1.43
C GLU A 102 -2.34 -4.48 2.08
N VAL A 103 -2.13 -5.61 1.40
CA VAL A 103 -2.32 -6.95 1.97
C VAL A 103 -1.38 -7.17 3.16
N ALA A 104 -0.11 -6.81 3.04
CA ALA A 104 0.86 -6.93 4.14
C ALA A 104 0.43 -6.11 5.36
N LEU A 105 -0.02 -4.87 5.15
CA LEU A 105 -0.55 -4.01 6.23
C LEU A 105 -1.86 -4.55 6.81
N GLY A 106 -2.72 -5.17 6.00
CA GLY A 106 -3.94 -5.85 6.45
C GLY A 106 -3.63 -6.97 7.47
N PHE A 107 -2.59 -7.75 7.23
CA PHE A 107 -2.13 -8.77 8.19
C PHE A 107 -1.65 -8.17 9.52
N LYS A 108 -1.16 -6.92 9.54
CA LYS A 108 -0.84 -6.24 10.79
C LYS A 108 -2.08 -6.04 11.67
N PHE A 109 -3.20 -5.63 11.08
CA PHE A 109 -4.44 -5.49 11.83
C PHE A 109 -4.95 -6.83 12.35
N LEU A 110 -4.80 -7.88 11.55
CA LEU A 110 -5.13 -9.24 11.95
C LEU A 110 -4.27 -9.71 13.14
N MET A 111 -2.97 -9.41 13.12
CA MET A 111 -2.06 -9.67 14.23
C MET A 111 -2.46 -8.92 15.50
N VAL A 112 -2.83 -7.64 15.39
CA VAL A 112 -3.30 -6.85 16.55
C VAL A 112 -4.59 -7.44 17.12
N ALA A 113 -5.51 -7.90 16.27
CA ALA A 113 -6.72 -8.60 16.71
C ALA A 113 -6.38 -9.93 17.40
N ASP A 114 -5.48 -10.73 16.84
CA ASP A 114 -5.02 -11.98 17.43
C ASP A 114 -4.40 -11.79 18.82
N GLN A 115 -3.56 -10.79 18.98
CA GLN A 115 -3.00 -10.43 20.30
C GLN A 115 -4.04 -9.95 21.30
N THR A 116 -5.09 -9.22 20.83
CA THR A 116 -6.15 -8.72 21.70
C THR A 116 -7.05 -9.85 22.19
N TYR A 117 -7.34 -10.82 21.34
CA TYR A 117 -8.20 -11.97 21.66
C TYR A 117 -7.43 -13.19 22.16
N HIS A 118 -6.10 -13.13 22.22
CA HIS A 118 -5.21 -14.21 22.70
C HIS A 118 -5.44 -15.54 21.99
N TRP A 119 -5.65 -15.50 20.67
CA TRP A 119 -5.82 -16.72 19.87
C TRP A 119 -4.52 -17.49 19.66
N GLY A 120 -3.37 -16.77 19.66
CA GLY A 120 -2.05 -17.37 19.47
C GLY A 120 -1.83 -18.00 18.09
N LEU A 121 -2.55 -17.52 17.07
CA LEU A 121 -2.46 -18.03 15.70
C LEU A 121 -1.39 -17.34 14.89
N LEU A 122 -1.13 -16.06 15.18
CA LEU A 122 -0.19 -15.19 14.47
C LEU A 122 1.00 -14.84 15.39
N ASP A 123 1.77 -15.85 15.74
CA ASP A 123 3.04 -15.65 16.42
C ASP A 123 4.00 -14.85 15.53
N ARG A 124 4.98 -14.20 16.15
CA ARG A 124 5.94 -13.34 15.47
C ARG A 124 6.59 -14.02 14.26
N GLU A 125 6.95 -15.28 14.39
CA GLU A 125 7.60 -16.06 13.33
C GLU A 125 6.69 -16.27 12.13
N ILE A 126 5.44 -16.65 12.39
CA ILE A 126 4.41 -16.84 11.34
C ILE A 126 4.11 -15.53 10.64
N TYR A 127 3.99 -14.45 11.39
CA TYR A 127 3.74 -13.12 10.83
C TYR A 127 4.87 -12.65 9.91
N ILE A 128 6.12 -12.81 10.34
CA ILE A 128 7.30 -12.47 9.52
C ILE A 128 7.37 -13.38 8.29
N ALA A 129 7.07 -14.68 8.43
CA ALA A 129 7.02 -15.60 7.29
C ALA A 129 5.99 -15.18 6.24
N ILE A 130 4.81 -14.73 6.65
CA ILE A 130 3.78 -14.20 5.75
C ILE A 130 4.29 -12.95 5.03
N TRP A 131 4.93 -12.03 5.73
CA TRP A 131 5.51 -10.82 5.12
C TRP A 131 6.61 -11.16 4.13
N VAL A 132 7.53 -12.05 4.47
CA VAL A 132 8.58 -12.52 3.55
C VAL A 132 7.94 -13.11 2.29
N THR A 133 6.91 -13.93 2.42
CA THR A 133 6.21 -14.53 1.28
C THR A 133 5.55 -13.47 0.40
N ILE A 134 4.83 -12.50 0.98
CA ILE A 134 4.15 -11.43 0.25
C ILE A 134 5.15 -10.59 -0.54
N PHE A 135 6.23 -10.14 0.10
CA PHE A 135 7.26 -9.32 -0.57
C PHE A 135 8.09 -10.10 -1.58
N THR A 136 8.31 -11.39 -1.37
CA THR A 136 8.94 -12.27 -2.36
C THR A 136 8.06 -12.41 -3.61
N LEU A 137 6.75 -12.61 -3.46
CA LEU A 137 5.80 -12.64 -4.57
C LEU A 137 5.76 -11.30 -5.31
N GLN A 138 5.80 -10.19 -4.59
CA GLN A 138 5.91 -8.85 -5.19
C GLN A 138 7.19 -8.70 -6.01
N GLY A 139 8.32 -9.15 -5.51
CA GLY A 139 9.60 -9.15 -6.24
C GLY A 139 9.56 -10.00 -7.50
N LEU A 140 8.97 -11.19 -7.43
CA LEU A 140 8.77 -12.07 -8.60
C LEU A 140 7.82 -11.44 -9.64
N TYR A 141 6.78 -10.74 -9.18
CA TYR A 141 5.89 -9.98 -10.06
C TYR A 141 6.65 -8.86 -10.78
N LEU A 142 7.46 -8.08 -10.06
CA LEU A 142 8.27 -7.01 -10.64
C LEU A 142 9.29 -7.53 -11.66
N MET A 143 9.84 -8.73 -11.46
CA MET A 143 10.71 -9.41 -12.45
C MET A 143 9.96 -9.94 -13.67
N GLY A 144 8.60 -9.91 -13.67
CA GLY A 144 7.78 -10.43 -14.76
C GLY A 144 7.62 -11.95 -14.77
N LYS A 145 7.98 -12.63 -13.68
CA LYS A 145 7.78 -14.08 -13.52
C LYS A 145 6.32 -14.45 -13.25
N ILE A 146 5.59 -13.55 -12.57
CA ILE A 146 4.17 -13.68 -12.29
C ILE A 146 3.44 -12.64 -13.13
N LYS A 147 2.40 -13.07 -13.86
CA LYS A 147 1.57 -12.18 -14.69
C LYS A 147 0.12 -12.25 -14.23
N PHE A 148 -0.52 -11.10 -14.11
CA PHE A 148 -1.97 -11.00 -13.89
C PHE A 148 -2.70 -10.73 -15.21
N ALA A 149 -4.01 -10.95 -15.23
CA ALA A 149 -4.82 -10.93 -16.45
C ALA A 149 -4.79 -9.62 -17.27
N HIS A 150 -4.36 -8.51 -16.66
CA HIS A 150 -4.28 -7.18 -17.31
C HIS A 150 -2.84 -6.68 -17.45
N ASP A 151 -1.84 -7.54 -17.30
CA ASP A 151 -0.44 -7.16 -17.44
C ASP A 151 0.02 -7.16 -18.89
N SER A 152 0.74 -6.10 -19.26
CA SER A 152 1.45 -6.03 -20.54
C SER A 152 2.72 -6.88 -20.50
N GLU A 153 3.11 -7.45 -21.65
CA GLU A 153 4.34 -8.20 -21.77
C GLU A 153 5.57 -7.31 -21.54
N LEU A 154 6.42 -7.75 -20.60
CA LEU A 154 7.69 -7.11 -20.32
C LEU A 154 8.75 -7.65 -21.28
N LYS A 155 9.13 -6.82 -22.25
CA LYS A 155 10.28 -7.16 -23.14
C LYS A 155 11.63 -6.89 -22.48
N TYR A 156 11.70 -5.90 -21.57
CA TYR A 156 12.91 -5.51 -20.83
C TYR A 156 12.54 -4.84 -19.51
N ILE A 157 13.47 -4.90 -18.55
CA ILE A 157 13.33 -4.27 -17.24
C ILE A 157 13.97 -2.88 -17.31
N GLY A 158 13.17 -1.83 -17.12
CA GLY A 158 13.66 -0.46 -17.02
C GLY A 158 14.41 -0.20 -15.70
N VAL A 159 15.28 0.82 -15.71
CA VAL A 159 16.08 1.20 -14.53
C VAL A 159 15.24 1.47 -13.26
N PRO A 160 14.13 2.25 -13.31
CA PRO A 160 13.33 2.47 -12.11
C PRO A 160 12.69 1.18 -11.58
N ARG A 161 12.28 0.27 -12.48
CA ARG A 161 11.74 -1.03 -12.09
C ARG A 161 12.79 -1.93 -11.43
N LEU A 162 14.01 -1.91 -11.95
CA LEU A 162 15.15 -2.61 -11.35
C LEU A 162 15.45 -2.09 -9.94
N ALA A 163 15.39 -0.77 -9.72
CA ALA A 163 15.56 -0.18 -8.39
C ALA A 163 14.51 -0.68 -7.39
N PHE A 164 13.24 -0.78 -7.80
CA PHE A 164 12.18 -1.36 -6.97
C PHE A 164 12.40 -2.84 -6.67
N ILE A 165 12.88 -3.62 -7.64
CA ILE A 165 13.23 -5.04 -7.43
C ILE A 165 14.32 -5.17 -6.38
N ILE A 166 15.39 -4.39 -6.50
CA ILE A 166 16.51 -4.38 -5.53
C ILE A 166 16.00 -4.00 -4.14
N ALA A 167 15.22 -2.94 -4.01
CA ALA A 167 14.65 -2.51 -2.74
C ALA A 167 13.77 -3.60 -2.11
N THR A 168 12.91 -4.25 -2.88
CA THR A 168 12.02 -5.33 -2.42
C THR A 168 12.80 -6.54 -1.93
N PHE A 169 13.79 -7.01 -2.68
CA PHE A 169 14.61 -8.14 -2.27
C PHE A 169 15.54 -7.82 -1.10
N THR A 170 16.06 -6.61 -1.02
CA THR A 170 16.84 -6.14 0.16
C THR A 170 15.97 -6.17 1.41
N PHE A 171 14.72 -5.73 1.31
CA PHE A 171 13.77 -5.78 2.41
C PHE A 171 13.45 -7.22 2.83
N VAL A 172 13.25 -8.13 1.88
CA VAL A 172 13.04 -9.56 2.13
C VAL A 172 14.22 -10.17 2.88
N VAL A 173 15.45 -9.92 2.42
CA VAL A 173 16.67 -10.41 3.06
C VAL A 173 16.82 -9.84 4.47
N TYR A 174 16.43 -8.59 4.69
CA TYR A 174 16.43 -7.97 6.01
C TYR A 174 15.42 -8.62 6.97
N LEU A 175 14.30 -9.14 6.46
CA LEU A 175 13.28 -9.81 7.28
C LEU A 175 13.66 -11.24 7.67
N ILE A 176 14.48 -11.94 6.87
CA ILE A 176 14.84 -13.35 7.10
C ILE A 176 15.46 -13.58 8.49
N PRO A 177 16.45 -12.82 8.97
CA PRO A 177 16.98 -12.98 10.32
C PRO A 177 15.92 -12.79 11.41
N GLY A 178 14.90 -11.98 11.17
CA GLY A 178 13.78 -11.78 12.08
C GLY A 178 12.98 -13.04 12.36
N MET A 179 12.90 -13.98 11.40
CA MET A 179 12.27 -15.29 11.58
C MET A 179 13.02 -16.18 12.57
N PHE A 180 14.33 -15.96 12.69
CA PHE A 180 15.21 -16.72 13.61
C PHE A 180 15.44 -16.01 14.95
N GLY A 181 14.58 -15.06 15.31
CA GLY A 181 14.63 -14.37 16.58
C GLY A 181 15.56 -13.14 16.64
N ALA A 182 16.14 -12.70 15.52
CA ALA A 182 16.96 -11.50 15.51
C ALA A 182 16.12 -10.22 15.72
N PRO A 183 16.61 -9.23 16.49
CA PRO A 183 15.89 -7.97 16.70
C PRO A 183 15.89 -7.11 15.43
N LEU A 184 14.69 -6.89 14.86
CA LEU A 184 14.49 -5.99 13.72
C LEU A 184 14.32 -4.55 14.20
N LYS A 185 15.41 -3.84 14.51
CA LYS A 185 15.39 -2.50 15.11
C LYS A 185 14.62 -1.47 14.29
N ALA A 186 14.74 -1.52 12.97
CA ALA A 186 14.07 -0.55 12.09
C ALA A 186 12.55 -0.75 12.02
N LEU A 187 12.04 -1.94 12.32
CA LEU A 187 10.64 -2.31 12.25
C LEU A 187 10.04 -2.71 13.60
N ALA A 188 10.71 -2.34 14.70
CA ALA A 188 10.29 -2.71 16.06
C ALA A 188 8.86 -2.30 16.42
N GLY A 189 8.33 -1.23 15.79
CA GLY A 189 6.93 -0.81 15.99
C GLY A 189 5.91 -1.55 15.14
N TYR A 190 6.35 -2.37 14.19
CA TYR A 190 5.48 -3.12 13.28
C TYR A 190 5.36 -4.59 13.64
N PHE A 191 6.32 -5.13 14.35
CA PHE A 191 6.35 -6.53 14.77
C PHE A 191 6.08 -6.67 16.27
N PRO A 192 5.49 -7.78 16.72
CA PRO A 192 5.30 -8.03 18.14
C PRO A 192 6.65 -8.08 18.86
N PRO A 193 6.71 -7.65 20.14
CA PRO A 193 7.91 -7.74 20.95
C PRO A 193 8.33 -9.21 21.11
N GLN A 194 9.61 -9.42 21.37
CA GLN A 194 10.12 -10.73 21.78
C GLN A 194 9.66 -11.00 23.21
N GLU A 195 8.93 -12.05 23.44
CA GLU A 195 8.71 -12.60 24.77
C GLU A 195 9.94 -13.40 25.24
#